data_51621d97e3519fb4d640344ce5853a82
#
_entry.id   51621d97e3519fb4d640344ce5853a82
#
_cell.length_a   1.000
_cell.length_b   1.000
_cell.length_c   1.000
_cell.angle_alpha   90.00
_cell.angle_beta   90.00
_cell.angle_gamma   90.00
#
_symmetry.space_group_name_H-M   'P 1'
#
loop_
_entity.id
_entity.type
_entity.pdbx_description
1 polymer ?
#
loop_
_entity_poly.entity_id
_entity_poly.type
_entity_poly.pdbx_seq_one_letter_code
_entity_poly.pdbx_strand_id
1 'polypeptide(L)'
;MASASEILKAYLHCARTPAEDAVERIRTQLKKQYGAAEVELTVSVEPDLISGYVLQVGDRVFDNSGKSALAAITADAPSLAVMQTRVEDYKPAATTAEGGTVISAADGVVDVKGMDQAVYGEIVTFDNGAKGMVESVEPDHLGIMLFDKIEEVGVGTLVTRSGKRAGIPVGDGFLGRVISPLGEPIDGKGPIEAEGYNPIEKQAPGILERQSVDTPLHTGILAIDSMFPIGRGQRELIIGDRQTGKTSIATDAILNQKDKDVLCIYVAIGQKASSIARVAGDLQKHGAMSYTTIVAATASDSAPLQYICLLYTSPSPRDYAASR
;
A
#
# COMPACT_ATOMS: atom_id res chain seq x y z
N MET A 1 36.23 18.04 1.57
CA MET A 1 36.43 19.50 1.53
C MET A 1 36.12 19.95 0.11
N ALA A 2 34.87 20.32 -0.17
CA ALA A 2 34.46 20.88 -1.46
C ALA A 2 34.66 22.39 -1.38
N SER A 3 35.27 22.97 -2.40
CA SER A 3 35.68 24.37 -2.48
C SER A 3 34.50 25.33 -2.43
N ALA A 4 34.54 26.27 -1.51
CA ALA A 4 33.55 27.32 -1.30
C ALA A 4 33.71 28.43 -2.35
N SER A 5 33.32 28.15 -3.63
CA SER A 5 33.16 29.22 -4.65
C SER A 5 32.38 28.73 -5.88
N GLU A 6 31.31 27.96 -5.69
CA GLU A 6 30.45 27.61 -6.82
C GLU A 6 29.15 28.40 -6.73
N ILE A 7 28.91 29.24 -7.80
CA ILE A 7 27.67 29.99 -7.98
C ILE A 7 26.60 28.93 -8.36
N LEU A 8 25.60 28.75 -7.51
CA LEU A 8 24.50 27.84 -7.77
C LEU A 8 23.53 28.50 -8.76
N LYS A 9 23.39 27.93 -9.97
CA LYS A 9 22.39 28.37 -10.95
C LYS A 9 21.07 27.68 -10.71
N ALA A 10 20.00 28.47 -10.60
CA ALA A 10 18.65 27.98 -10.45
C ALA A 10 17.70 28.73 -11.38
N TYR A 11 16.70 28.02 -11.90
CA TYR A 11 15.68 28.56 -12.81
C TYR A 11 14.32 28.40 -12.17
N LEU A 12 13.60 29.52 -12.04
CA LEU A 12 12.26 29.54 -11.46
C LEU A 12 11.25 29.94 -12.52
N HIS A 13 10.43 28.99 -12.95
CA HIS A 13 9.34 29.20 -13.91
C HIS A 13 8.05 29.36 -13.11
N CYS A 14 7.35 30.48 -13.27
CA CYS A 14 6.14 30.82 -12.53
C CYS A 14 4.97 31.06 -13.49
N ALA A 15 3.77 30.65 -13.09
CA ALA A 15 2.56 30.97 -13.87
C ALA A 15 2.22 32.46 -13.89
N ARG A 16 2.65 33.20 -12.85
CA ARG A 16 2.48 34.67 -12.72
C ARG A 16 3.74 35.27 -12.13
N THR A 17 3.96 36.57 -12.37
CA THR A 17 5.09 37.30 -11.81
C THR A 17 5.11 37.17 -10.28
N PRO A 18 6.16 36.55 -9.68
CA PRO A 18 6.29 36.42 -8.27
C PRO A 18 6.60 37.75 -7.58
N ALA A 19 6.20 37.91 -6.33
CA ALA A 19 6.59 39.09 -5.53
C ALA A 19 8.09 39.02 -5.19
N GLU A 20 8.76 40.17 -5.13
CA GLU A 20 10.20 40.24 -4.86
C GLU A 20 10.61 39.57 -3.54
N ASP A 21 9.78 39.70 -2.49
CA ASP A 21 10.03 39.07 -1.20
C ASP A 21 9.96 37.53 -1.26
N ALA A 22 9.16 36.97 -2.16
CA ALA A 22 9.08 35.53 -2.39
C ALA A 22 10.35 35.02 -3.10
N VAL A 23 10.84 35.74 -4.08
CA VAL A 23 12.09 35.43 -4.79
C VAL A 23 13.28 35.45 -3.83
N GLU A 24 13.36 36.45 -2.96
CA GLU A 24 14.43 36.55 -1.97
C GLU A 24 14.38 35.42 -0.90
N ARG A 25 13.17 35.02 -0.50
CA ARG A 25 13.02 33.84 0.40
C ARG A 25 13.52 32.57 -0.26
N ILE A 26 13.17 32.32 -1.52
CA ILE A 26 13.65 31.15 -2.28
C ILE A 26 15.18 31.19 -2.39
N ARG A 27 15.77 32.35 -2.73
CA ARG A 27 17.23 32.52 -2.83
C ARG A 27 17.93 32.22 -1.50
N THR A 28 17.38 32.73 -0.41
CA THR A 28 17.92 32.51 0.94
C THR A 28 17.84 31.05 1.34
N GLN A 29 16.73 30.39 1.01
CA GLN A 29 16.52 28.98 1.32
C GLN A 29 17.44 28.08 0.50
N LEU A 30 17.64 28.37 -0.80
CA LEU A 30 18.59 27.65 -1.64
C LEU A 30 20.03 27.81 -1.14
N LYS A 31 20.44 29.01 -0.74
CA LYS A 31 21.76 29.22 -0.10
C LYS A 31 21.97 28.35 1.12
N LYS A 32 20.93 28.27 1.99
CA LYS A 32 20.99 27.47 3.22
C LYS A 32 21.02 25.98 2.93
N GLN A 33 20.23 25.52 1.96
CA GLN A 33 20.04 24.09 1.68
C GLN A 33 21.23 23.50 0.90
N TYR A 34 21.82 24.27 -0.01
CA TYR A 34 22.94 23.81 -0.85
C TYR A 34 24.31 24.31 -0.38
N GLY A 35 24.37 25.14 0.66
CA GLY A 35 25.62 25.67 1.19
C GLY A 35 26.38 26.57 0.21
N ALA A 36 25.70 27.12 -0.82
CA ALA A 36 26.28 27.93 -1.86
C ALA A 36 26.59 29.36 -1.37
N ALA A 37 27.74 29.90 -1.75
CA ALA A 37 28.11 31.27 -1.41
C ALA A 37 27.20 32.29 -2.11
N GLU A 38 26.80 31.99 -3.34
CA GLU A 38 25.91 32.83 -4.15
C GLU A 38 24.96 31.98 -4.99
N VAL A 39 23.71 32.48 -5.19
CA VAL A 39 22.65 31.78 -5.96
C VAL A 39 22.20 32.73 -7.06
N GLU A 40 22.48 32.37 -8.30
CA GLU A 40 21.96 33.04 -9.50
C GLU A 40 20.58 32.45 -9.84
N LEU A 41 19.52 33.16 -9.44
CA LEU A 41 18.14 32.72 -9.68
C LEU A 41 17.56 33.49 -10.89
N THR A 42 17.33 32.77 -11.98
CA THR A 42 16.65 33.29 -13.17
C THR A 42 15.15 33.02 -13.05
N VAL A 43 14.33 34.07 -13.17
CA VAL A 43 12.87 33.96 -13.07
C VAL A 43 12.27 34.14 -14.46
N SER A 44 11.42 33.18 -14.88
CA SER A 44 10.63 33.29 -16.12
C SER A 44 9.14 33.12 -15.80
N VAL A 45 8.29 33.80 -16.55
CA VAL A 45 6.83 33.71 -16.43
C VAL A 45 6.31 32.87 -17.57
N GLU A 46 5.69 31.74 -17.23
CA GLU A 46 5.09 30.78 -18.16
C GLU A 46 3.63 30.58 -17.86
N PRO A 47 2.71 31.24 -18.52
CA PRO A 47 1.25 31.12 -18.28
C PRO A 47 0.72 29.71 -18.48
N ASP A 48 1.42 28.87 -19.27
CA ASP A 48 1.07 27.48 -19.54
C ASP A 48 1.13 26.57 -18.29
N LEU A 49 1.76 27.03 -17.22
CA LEU A 49 1.77 26.33 -15.92
C LEU A 49 0.45 26.40 -15.18
N ILE A 50 -0.49 27.24 -15.66
CA ILE A 50 -1.84 27.47 -15.08
C ILE A 50 -1.76 28.15 -13.70
N SER A 51 -1.01 27.58 -12.76
CA SER A 51 -0.74 28.13 -11.42
C SER A 51 0.53 27.51 -10.84
N GLY A 52 1.06 28.09 -9.76
CA GLY A 52 2.24 27.58 -9.08
C GLY A 52 3.56 27.90 -9.78
N TYR A 53 4.55 27.04 -9.59
CA TYR A 53 5.91 27.25 -10.12
C TYR A 53 6.62 25.91 -10.34
N VAL A 54 7.63 25.96 -11.21
CA VAL A 54 8.64 24.90 -11.39
C VAL A 54 9.99 25.50 -11.05
N LEU A 55 10.73 24.90 -10.11
CA LEU A 55 12.07 25.31 -9.73
C LEU A 55 13.06 24.25 -10.17
N GLN A 56 14.00 24.63 -11.04
CA GLN A 56 15.10 23.79 -11.47
C GLN A 56 16.41 24.24 -10.81
N VAL A 57 17.11 23.32 -10.17
CA VAL A 57 18.39 23.56 -9.51
C VAL A 57 19.38 22.49 -9.96
N GLY A 58 20.26 22.84 -10.91
CA GLY A 58 21.09 21.84 -11.58
C GLY A 58 20.25 20.79 -12.28
N ASP A 59 20.46 19.52 -11.97
CA ASP A 59 19.72 18.39 -12.54
C ASP A 59 18.40 18.07 -11.81
N ARG A 60 18.07 18.81 -10.77
CA ARG A 60 16.85 18.61 -9.96
C ARG A 60 15.76 19.58 -10.38
N VAL A 61 14.56 19.02 -10.60
CA VAL A 61 13.36 19.78 -10.92
C VAL A 61 12.33 19.58 -9.83
N PHE A 62 11.84 20.69 -9.26
CA PHE A 62 10.76 20.72 -8.28
C PHE A 62 9.54 21.31 -8.96
N ASP A 63 8.60 20.48 -9.36
CA ASP A 63 7.38 20.89 -10.05
C ASP A 63 6.22 20.99 -9.07
N ASN A 64 5.74 22.20 -8.86
CA ASN A 64 4.56 22.53 -8.07
C ASN A 64 3.57 23.35 -8.91
N SER A 65 3.43 22.97 -10.19
CA SER A 65 2.54 23.64 -11.13
C SER A 65 1.14 23.06 -11.15
N GLY A 66 0.17 23.92 -11.43
CA GLY A 66 -1.21 23.49 -11.66
C GLY A 66 -1.36 22.57 -12.87
N LYS A 67 -0.45 22.68 -13.84
CA LYS A 67 -0.41 21.83 -15.04
C LYS A 67 -0.12 20.37 -14.68
N SER A 68 0.88 20.12 -13.85
CA SER A 68 1.23 18.78 -13.38
C SER A 68 0.15 18.19 -12.45
N ALA A 69 -0.42 19.04 -11.58
CA ALA A 69 -1.55 18.64 -10.74
C ALA A 69 -2.79 18.28 -11.59
N LEU A 70 -3.07 19.04 -12.65
CA LEU A 70 -4.16 18.76 -13.58
C LEU A 70 -3.92 17.48 -14.39
N ALA A 71 -2.67 17.25 -14.84
CA ALA A 71 -2.29 16.04 -15.57
C ALA A 71 -2.45 14.77 -14.69
N ALA A 72 -2.12 14.85 -13.40
CA ALA A 72 -2.34 13.78 -12.46
C ALA A 72 -3.85 13.47 -12.22
N ILE A 73 -4.71 14.50 -12.27
CA ILE A 73 -6.18 14.37 -12.12
C ILE A 73 -6.82 13.83 -13.41
N THR A 74 -6.29 14.16 -14.60
CA THR A 74 -6.86 13.75 -15.90
C THR A 74 -6.53 12.29 -16.26
N ALA A 75 -5.57 11.67 -15.61
CA ALA A 75 -5.26 10.25 -15.80
C ALA A 75 -6.39 9.32 -15.31
N ASP A 76 -7.28 9.81 -14.42
CA ASP A 76 -8.45 9.08 -13.87
C ASP A 76 -9.76 9.85 -14.15
N ALA A 77 -10.13 10.01 -15.40
CA ALA A 77 -11.19 10.93 -15.84
C ALA A 77 -12.58 10.74 -15.22
N PRO A 78 -12.98 11.48 -14.20
CA PRO A 78 -14.38 11.78 -13.90
C PRO A 78 -14.81 13.13 -14.49
N SER A 79 -16.14 13.33 -14.61
CA SER A 79 -16.78 14.47 -15.26
C SER A 79 -16.25 15.86 -14.83
N LEU A 80 -16.33 16.83 -15.75
CA LEU A 80 -15.82 18.22 -15.57
C LEU A 80 -16.29 18.91 -14.28
N ALA A 81 -17.50 18.58 -13.79
CA ALA A 81 -18.05 19.13 -12.54
C ALA A 81 -17.30 18.65 -11.27
N VAL A 82 -16.86 17.40 -11.26
CA VAL A 82 -16.04 16.83 -10.17
C VAL A 82 -14.63 17.40 -10.19
N MET A 83 -14.10 17.77 -11.36
CA MET A 83 -12.81 18.44 -11.49
C MET A 83 -12.84 19.86 -10.92
N GLN A 84 -13.89 20.62 -11.17
CA GLN A 84 -14.02 22.00 -10.64
C GLN A 84 -14.08 22.02 -9.11
N THR A 85 -14.86 21.14 -8.49
CA THR A 85 -14.96 21.04 -7.03
C THR A 85 -13.63 20.63 -6.38
N ARG A 86 -12.89 19.69 -6.99
CA ARG A 86 -11.58 19.28 -6.48
C ARG A 86 -10.49 20.33 -6.62
N VAL A 87 -10.56 21.19 -7.65
CA VAL A 87 -9.63 22.31 -7.83
C VAL A 87 -9.90 23.43 -6.84
N GLU A 88 -11.17 23.72 -6.52
CA GLU A 88 -11.57 24.72 -5.52
C GLU A 88 -11.20 24.29 -4.08
N ASP A 89 -11.27 23.00 -3.77
CA ASP A 89 -10.90 22.44 -2.47
C ASP A 89 -9.40 22.12 -2.33
N TYR A 90 -8.63 22.22 -3.41
CA TYR A 90 -7.19 21.93 -3.39
C TYR A 90 -6.42 22.99 -2.60
N LYS A 91 -6.15 22.70 -1.34
CA LYS A 91 -5.17 23.42 -0.53
C LYS A 91 -3.82 22.72 -0.74
N PRO A 92 -2.84 23.38 -1.37
CA PRO A 92 -1.49 22.82 -1.46
C PRO A 92 -0.92 22.72 -0.04
N ALA A 93 -1.05 21.57 0.57
CA ALA A 93 -0.30 21.24 1.75
C ALA A 93 1.10 20.87 1.24
N ALA A 94 2.07 21.70 1.52
CA ALA A 94 3.47 21.30 1.43
C ALA A 94 3.70 20.25 2.52
N THR A 95 3.39 19.01 2.20
CA THR A 95 3.78 17.89 3.03
C THR A 95 5.27 17.73 2.80
N THR A 96 6.08 18.20 3.73
CA THR A 96 7.49 17.82 3.82
C THR A 96 7.53 16.34 4.16
N ALA A 97 7.32 15.49 3.18
CA ALA A 97 7.56 14.08 3.34
C ALA A 97 9.08 13.91 3.48
N GLU A 98 9.49 13.33 4.58
CA GLU A 98 10.88 12.97 4.81
C GLU A 98 11.25 11.94 3.73
N GLY A 99 12.27 12.24 2.95
CA GLY A 99 12.75 11.40 1.86
C GLY A 99 14.11 10.81 2.16
N GLY A 100 14.36 9.62 1.64
CA GLY A 100 15.65 8.94 1.68
C GLY A 100 16.15 8.59 0.30
N THR A 101 17.37 8.07 0.24
CA THR A 101 18.01 7.61 -0.99
C THR A 101 18.51 6.19 -0.80
N VAL A 102 18.26 5.32 -1.77
CA VAL A 102 18.77 3.95 -1.80
C VAL A 102 20.28 3.96 -1.92
N ILE A 103 20.97 3.30 -1.00
CA ILE A 103 22.44 3.15 -0.98
C ILE A 103 22.90 1.76 -1.40
N SER A 104 22.04 0.75 -1.23
CA SER A 104 22.29 -0.65 -1.61
C SER A 104 20.97 -1.29 -2.06
N ALA A 105 21.00 -2.20 -3.02
CA ALA A 105 19.84 -2.97 -3.47
C ALA A 105 20.30 -4.39 -3.81
N ALA A 106 19.73 -5.40 -3.13
CA ALA A 106 20.00 -6.81 -3.37
C ALA A 106 18.79 -7.67 -3.01
N ASP A 107 18.44 -8.62 -3.86
CA ASP A 107 17.44 -9.67 -3.60
C ASP A 107 16.09 -9.20 -3.03
N GLY A 108 15.63 -8.02 -3.44
CA GLY A 108 14.36 -7.47 -2.98
C GLY A 108 14.43 -6.73 -1.63
N VAL A 109 15.64 -6.56 -1.09
CA VAL A 109 15.91 -5.72 0.08
C VAL A 109 16.76 -4.54 -0.36
N VAL A 110 16.44 -3.36 0.13
CA VAL A 110 17.20 -2.14 -0.14
C VAL A 110 17.56 -1.43 1.14
N ASP A 111 18.78 -0.93 1.19
CA ASP A 111 19.22 -0.07 2.28
C ASP A 111 19.02 1.39 1.87
N VAL A 112 18.41 2.17 2.75
CA VAL A 112 18.05 3.57 2.49
C VAL A 112 18.63 4.46 3.57
N LYS A 113 19.15 5.62 3.17
CA LYS A 113 19.68 6.64 4.06
C LYS A 113 18.87 7.92 3.98
N GLY A 114 18.65 8.59 5.13
CA GLY A 114 18.06 9.93 5.20
C GLY A 114 16.60 9.98 5.64
N MET A 115 16.05 8.89 6.20
CA MET A 115 14.70 8.84 6.79
C MET A 115 14.81 8.51 8.29
N ASP A 116 15.31 9.44 9.08
CA ASP A 116 15.67 9.21 10.49
C ASP A 116 14.44 8.99 11.40
N GLN A 117 13.25 9.37 10.96
CA GLN A 117 12.01 9.19 11.73
C GLN A 117 11.15 8.01 11.25
N ALA A 118 11.65 7.21 10.31
CA ALA A 118 10.94 6.03 9.86
C ALA A 118 10.86 5.00 10.98
N VAL A 119 9.73 4.30 11.03
CA VAL A 119 9.48 3.28 12.05
C VAL A 119 9.36 1.91 11.41
N TYR A 120 9.68 0.86 12.18
CA TYR A 120 9.49 -0.53 11.78
C TYR A 120 8.05 -0.77 11.29
N GLY A 121 7.91 -1.50 10.20
CA GLY A 121 6.62 -1.81 9.59
C GLY A 121 5.97 -0.65 8.81
N GLU A 122 6.66 0.48 8.62
CA GLU A 122 6.14 1.61 7.84
C GLU A 122 6.21 1.31 6.34
N ILE A 123 5.13 1.64 5.61
CA ILE A 123 5.14 1.57 4.15
C ILE A 123 5.83 2.81 3.58
N VAL A 124 6.69 2.57 2.62
CA VAL A 124 7.39 3.60 1.85
C VAL A 124 7.08 3.46 0.36
N THR A 125 7.20 4.56 -0.36
CA THR A 125 6.98 4.60 -1.80
C THR A 125 8.23 5.16 -2.48
N PHE A 126 8.68 4.49 -3.52
CA PHE A 126 9.80 4.89 -4.36
C PHE A 126 9.32 5.82 -5.48
N ASP A 127 10.21 6.60 -6.06
CA ASP A 127 9.90 7.53 -7.15
C ASP A 127 9.38 6.86 -8.43
N ASN A 128 9.75 5.59 -8.67
CA ASN A 128 9.21 4.75 -9.74
C ASN A 128 7.84 4.13 -9.42
N GLY A 129 7.24 4.46 -8.26
CA GLY A 129 5.95 3.95 -7.78
C GLY A 129 6.02 2.57 -7.15
N ALA A 130 7.22 1.97 -6.97
CA ALA A 130 7.38 0.75 -6.21
C ALA A 130 7.03 0.99 -4.73
N LYS A 131 6.55 -0.05 -4.05
CA LYS A 131 6.23 -0.02 -2.63
C LYS A 131 7.13 -0.97 -1.86
N GLY A 132 7.43 -0.59 -0.62
CA GLY A 132 8.18 -1.42 0.31
C GLY A 132 7.77 -1.17 1.75
N MET A 133 8.32 -1.97 2.64
CA MET A 133 8.10 -1.87 4.08
C MET A 133 9.44 -1.81 4.80
N VAL A 134 9.53 -0.93 5.79
CA VAL A 134 10.69 -0.83 6.67
C VAL A 134 10.77 -2.07 7.56
N GLU A 135 11.80 -2.90 7.38
CA GLU A 135 12.02 -4.14 8.12
C GLU A 135 13.08 -3.99 9.21
N SER A 136 14.09 -3.15 8.98
CA SER A 136 15.09 -2.86 10.01
C SER A 136 15.38 -1.37 10.09
N VAL A 137 15.68 -0.93 11.31
CA VAL A 137 16.08 0.46 11.61
C VAL A 137 17.45 0.41 12.27
N GLU A 138 18.48 0.77 11.51
CA GLU A 138 19.86 0.84 11.95
C GLU A 138 20.25 2.31 12.19
N PRO A 139 21.33 2.59 12.95
CA PRO A 139 21.73 3.96 13.27
C PRO A 139 22.08 4.84 12.06
N ASP A 140 22.49 4.25 10.95
CA ASP A 140 23.00 4.93 9.76
C ASP A 140 22.20 4.63 8.47
N HIS A 141 21.33 3.62 8.49
CA HIS A 141 20.46 3.26 7.36
C HIS A 141 19.20 2.51 7.80
N LEU A 142 18.28 2.35 6.86
CA LEU A 142 17.06 1.57 7.03
C LEU A 142 17.07 0.42 6.03
N GLY A 143 16.79 -0.80 6.49
CA GLY A 143 16.52 -1.93 5.60
C GLY A 143 15.05 -1.94 5.20
N ILE A 144 14.76 -1.90 3.89
CA ILE A 144 13.41 -1.90 3.33
C ILE A 144 13.23 -3.12 2.45
N MET A 145 12.16 -3.86 2.69
CA MET A 145 11.75 -5.00 1.88
C MET A 145 10.78 -4.53 0.78
N LEU A 146 11.12 -4.79 -0.49
CA LEU A 146 10.30 -4.41 -1.64
C LEU A 146 9.12 -5.37 -1.85
N PHE A 147 7.94 -4.83 -2.16
CA PHE A 147 6.76 -5.62 -2.48
C PHE A 147 6.62 -5.91 -3.97
N ASP A 148 7.01 -4.97 -4.80
CA ASP A 148 6.90 -5.04 -6.26
C ASP A 148 8.10 -4.40 -6.93
N LYS A 149 8.18 -4.50 -8.26
CA LYS A 149 9.17 -3.85 -9.11
C LYS A 149 10.62 -3.95 -8.61
N ILE A 150 10.97 -5.12 -8.05
CA ILE A 150 12.27 -5.37 -7.41
C ILE A 150 13.44 -5.00 -8.35
N GLU A 151 13.32 -5.30 -9.65
CA GLU A 151 14.34 -5.04 -10.64
C GLU A 151 14.45 -3.56 -11.06
N GLU A 152 13.43 -2.75 -10.74
CA GLU A 152 13.38 -1.32 -11.13
C GLU A 152 13.95 -0.41 -10.04
N VAL A 153 14.24 -0.91 -8.84
CA VAL A 153 14.77 -0.13 -7.71
C VAL A 153 16.27 -0.34 -7.62
N GLY A 154 17.03 0.71 -7.85
CA GLY A 154 18.49 0.70 -7.82
C GLY A 154 19.08 1.74 -6.87
N VAL A 155 20.40 1.73 -6.73
CA VAL A 155 21.14 2.73 -5.94
C VAL A 155 20.89 4.13 -6.52
N GLY A 156 20.57 5.08 -5.64
CA GLY A 156 20.24 6.46 -6.00
C GLY A 156 18.73 6.72 -6.17
N THR A 157 17.88 5.69 -6.18
CA THR A 157 16.43 5.84 -6.22
C THR A 157 15.93 6.59 -4.99
N LEU A 158 15.01 7.54 -5.17
CA LEU A 158 14.43 8.29 -4.07
C LEU A 158 13.29 7.52 -3.42
N VAL A 159 13.18 7.63 -2.11
CA VAL A 159 12.18 6.96 -1.28
C VAL A 159 11.47 7.98 -0.44
N THR A 160 10.15 7.87 -0.32
CA THR A 160 9.31 8.77 0.46
C THR A 160 8.51 7.98 1.48
N ARG A 161 8.43 8.49 2.70
CA ARG A 161 7.63 7.90 3.78
C ARG A 161 6.14 8.10 3.53
N SER A 162 5.34 7.08 3.87
CA SER A 162 3.88 7.22 3.89
C SER A 162 3.34 7.69 5.25
N GLY A 163 4.12 7.56 6.32
CA GLY A 163 3.68 7.78 7.70
C GLY A 163 2.68 6.75 8.22
N LYS A 164 2.43 5.68 7.45
CA LYS A 164 1.48 4.61 7.79
C LYS A 164 2.20 3.29 7.95
N ARG A 165 1.90 2.56 9.01
CA ARG A 165 2.36 1.18 9.15
C ARG A 165 1.65 0.30 8.13
N ALA A 166 2.32 -0.77 7.73
CA ALA A 166 1.74 -1.76 6.84
C ALA A 166 0.43 -2.31 7.40
N GLY A 167 -0.57 -2.40 6.56
CA GLY A 167 -1.91 -2.80 6.93
C GLY A 167 -2.81 -2.95 5.71
N ILE A 168 -4.07 -3.21 5.95
CA ILE A 168 -5.07 -3.40 4.90
C ILE A 168 -6.24 -2.42 5.11
N PRO A 169 -6.73 -1.80 4.05
CA PRO A 169 -7.98 -1.08 4.10
C PRO A 169 -9.14 -2.03 4.34
N VAL A 170 -10.12 -1.61 5.15
CA VAL A 170 -11.29 -2.41 5.55
C VAL A 170 -12.58 -1.64 5.32
N GLY A 171 -13.67 -2.37 5.15
CA GLY A 171 -15.02 -1.81 4.95
C GLY A 171 -15.92 -2.81 4.23
N ASP A 172 -17.22 -2.56 4.24
CA ASP A 172 -18.22 -3.42 3.59
C ASP A 172 -18.05 -3.49 2.06
N GLY A 173 -17.43 -2.45 1.46
CA GLY A 173 -17.11 -2.40 0.03
C GLY A 173 -16.18 -3.51 -0.47
N PHE A 174 -15.50 -4.22 0.43
CA PHE A 174 -14.64 -5.35 0.11
C PHE A 174 -15.39 -6.67 -0.10
N LEU A 175 -16.66 -6.75 0.30
CA LEU A 175 -17.49 -7.94 0.05
C LEU A 175 -17.72 -8.13 -1.45
N GLY A 176 -17.58 -9.35 -1.93
CA GLY A 176 -17.72 -9.68 -3.34
C GLY A 176 -16.54 -9.32 -4.23
N ARG A 177 -15.43 -8.88 -3.62
CA ARG A 177 -14.25 -8.43 -4.35
C ARG A 177 -13.09 -9.45 -4.25
N VAL A 178 -12.21 -9.38 -5.23
CA VAL A 178 -10.91 -10.07 -5.21
C VAL A 178 -9.84 -9.01 -5.09
N ILE A 179 -9.05 -9.09 -4.03
CA ILE A 179 -8.07 -8.06 -3.66
C ILE A 179 -6.66 -8.64 -3.49
N SER A 180 -5.67 -7.78 -3.64
CA SER A 180 -4.28 -8.06 -3.30
C SER A 180 -4.07 -8.08 -1.78
N PRO A 181 -2.94 -8.56 -1.27
CA PRO A 181 -2.59 -8.46 0.16
C PRO A 181 -2.55 -7.04 0.71
N LEU A 182 -2.36 -6.03 -0.11
CA LEU A 182 -2.40 -4.61 0.26
C LEU A 182 -3.80 -3.97 0.14
N GLY A 183 -4.83 -4.77 -0.18
CA GLY A 183 -6.21 -4.30 -0.33
C GLY A 183 -6.52 -3.67 -1.69
N GLU A 184 -5.62 -3.77 -2.67
CA GLU A 184 -5.86 -3.27 -4.02
C GLU A 184 -6.76 -4.24 -4.79
N PRO A 185 -7.79 -3.75 -5.52
CA PRO A 185 -8.66 -4.62 -6.30
C PRO A 185 -7.91 -5.20 -7.50
N ILE A 186 -8.01 -6.52 -7.68
CA ILE A 186 -7.44 -7.26 -8.82
C ILE A 186 -8.52 -7.89 -9.70
N ASP A 187 -9.78 -7.62 -9.42
CA ASP A 187 -10.95 -8.18 -10.12
C ASP A 187 -11.45 -7.33 -11.31
N GLY A 188 -10.80 -6.21 -11.59
CA GLY A 188 -11.18 -5.31 -12.69
C GLY A 188 -12.48 -4.53 -12.48
N LYS A 189 -13.07 -4.56 -11.27
CA LYS A 189 -14.34 -3.87 -10.96
C LYS A 189 -14.16 -2.43 -10.48
N GLY A 190 -12.97 -1.85 -10.61
CA GLY A 190 -12.66 -0.49 -10.16
C GLY A 190 -12.28 -0.37 -8.69
N PRO A 191 -11.96 0.86 -8.23
CA PRO A 191 -11.49 1.12 -6.88
C PRO A 191 -12.55 0.74 -5.82
N ILE A 192 -12.09 0.48 -4.60
CA ILE A 192 -12.92 0.15 -3.45
C ILE A 192 -12.83 1.31 -2.45
N GLU A 193 -13.98 1.79 -2.01
CA GLU A 193 -14.03 2.77 -0.91
C GLU A 193 -13.78 2.05 0.41
N ALA A 194 -12.76 2.51 1.14
CA ALA A 194 -12.40 1.97 2.45
C ALA A 194 -13.02 2.82 3.55
N GLU A 195 -13.59 2.19 4.55
CA GLU A 195 -14.14 2.83 5.74
C GLU A 195 -13.10 3.00 6.84
N GLY A 196 -12.08 2.16 6.84
CA GLY A 196 -11.02 2.17 7.83
C GLY A 196 -9.74 1.49 7.35
N TYR A 197 -8.77 1.39 8.26
CA TYR A 197 -7.48 0.78 8.00
C TYR A 197 -7.04 -0.04 9.22
N ASN A 198 -6.72 -1.30 9.02
CA ASN A 198 -6.21 -2.20 10.06
C ASN A 198 -4.71 -2.45 9.83
N PRO A 199 -3.84 -2.20 10.82
CA PRO A 199 -2.42 -2.55 10.73
C PRO A 199 -2.23 -4.07 10.73
N ILE A 200 -1.15 -4.55 10.10
CA ILE A 200 -0.78 -5.98 10.05
C ILE A 200 -0.53 -6.50 11.46
N GLU A 201 0.24 -5.73 12.25
CA GLU A 201 0.52 -6.09 13.63
C GLU A 201 -0.47 -5.42 14.57
N LYS A 202 -1.25 -6.23 15.26
CA LYS A 202 -2.20 -5.81 16.27
C LYS A 202 -1.99 -6.64 17.52
N GLN A 203 -2.11 -6.01 18.67
CA GLN A 203 -2.04 -6.73 19.93
C GLN A 203 -3.18 -7.76 20.01
N ALA A 204 -2.83 -9.02 20.28
CA ALA A 204 -3.82 -10.08 20.42
C ALA A 204 -4.68 -9.86 21.68
N PRO A 205 -6.00 -10.20 21.65
CA PRO A 205 -6.86 -10.12 22.81
C PRO A 205 -6.34 -10.97 23.97
N GLY A 206 -6.45 -10.46 25.19
CA GLY A 206 -6.07 -11.17 26.41
C GLY A 206 -6.98 -12.37 26.70
N ILE A 207 -6.57 -13.23 27.65
CA ILE A 207 -7.33 -14.44 28.01
C ILE A 207 -8.75 -14.11 28.49
N LEU A 208 -8.93 -12.99 29.17
CA LEU A 208 -10.23 -12.55 29.70
C LEU A 208 -11.19 -12.01 28.65
N GLU A 209 -10.64 -11.57 27.50
CA GLU A 209 -11.42 -11.00 26.41
C GLU A 209 -11.94 -12.06 25.44
N ARG A 210 -11.55 -13.32 25.64
CA ARG A 210 -11.88 -14.42 24.73
C ARG A 210 -13.18 -15.06 25.08
N GLN A 211 -14.01 -15.31 24.06
CA GLN A 211 -15.22 -16.09 24.18
C GLN A 211 -14.92 -17.58 24.02
N SER A 212 -15.64 -18.43 24.79
CA SER A 212 -15.58 -19.88 24.63
C SER A 212 -16.14 -20.31 23.28
N VAL A 213 -15.59 -21.39 22.71
CA VAL A 213 -16.09 -21.98 21.46
C VAL A 213 -17.25 -22.90 21.83
N ASP A 214 -18.48 -22.41 21.73
CA ASP A 214 -19.72 -23.10 22.12
C ASP A 214 -20.76 -23.19 20.98
N THR A 215 -20.50 -22.50 19.87
CA THR A 215 -21.41 -22.42 18.74
C THR A 215 -20.85 -23.22 17.56
N PRO A 216 -21.56 -24.20 16.99
CA PRO A 216 -21.06 -25.00 15.87
C PRO A 216 -21.04 -24.21 14.57
N LEU A 217 -20.00 -24.44 13.74
CA LEU A 217 -19.92 -24.03 12.37
C LEU A 217 -20.34 -25.21 11.47
N HIS A 218 -21.46 -25.09 10.81
CA HIS A 218 -21.93 -26.14 9.91
C HIS A 218 -21.23 -26.02 8.55
N THR A 219 -20.39 -26.99 8.22
CA THR A 219 -19.68 -27.07 6.94
C THR A 219 -20.56 -27.56 5.80
N GLY A 220 -21.66 -28.25 6.10
CA GLY A 220 -22.54 -28.93 5.15
C GLY A 220 -22.01 -30.30 4.70
N ILE A 221 -20.85 -30.72 5.23
CA ILE A 221 -20.26 -32.03 4.96
C ILE A 221 -20.64 -32.95 6.10
N LEU A 222 -21.52 -33.91 5.85
CA LEU A 222 -22.09 -34.80 6.89
C LEU A 222 -21.02 -35.49 7.76
N ALA A 223 -19.95 -35.94 7.14
CA ALA A 223 -18.87 -36.63 7.86
C ALA A 223 -18.16 -35.71 8.86
N ILE A 224 -17.99 -34.42 8.52
CA ILE A 224 -17.38 -33.44 9.42
C ILE A 224 -18.37 -33.03 10.50
N ASP A 225 -19.56 -32.58 10.09
CA ASP A 225 -20.54 -32.01 11.00
C ASP A 225 -21.07 -33.02 12.03
N SER A 226 -21.07 -34.33 11.71
CA SER A 226 -21.56 -35.37 12.63
C SER A 226 -20.49 -36.01 13.51
N MET A 227 -19.25 -36.16 13.00
CA MET A 227 -18.19 -36.87 13.69
C MET A 227 -17.14 -35.96 14.32
N PHE A 228 -16.85 -34.84 13.67
CA PHE A 228 -15.80 -33.88 14.04
C PHE A 228 -16.30 -32.43 13.92
N PRO A 229 -17.36 -32.05 14.66
CA PRO A 229 -17.98 -30.75 14.50
C PRO A 229 -16.98 -29.63 14.79
N ILE A 230 -16.95 -28.66 13.91
CA ILE A 230 -16.09 -27.47 14.01
C ILE A 230 -16.88 -26.38 14.75
N GLY A 231 -16.27 -25.74 15.73
CA GLY A 231 -16.86 -24.60 16.42
C GLY A 231 -16.45 -23.25 15.82
N ARG A 232 -17.31 -22.25 15.93
CA ARG A 232 -16.98 -20.86 15.56
C ARG A 232 -15.86 -20.35 16.45
N GLY A 233 -14.74 -19.92 15.83
CA GLY A 233 -13.51 -19.57 16.51
C GLY A 233 -12.49 -20.71 16.58
N GLN A 234 -12.84 -21.92 16.13
CA GLN A 234 -11.92 -23.03 16.06
C GLN A 234 -11.03 -22.94 14.81
N ARG A 235 -9.83 -23.47 14.93
CA ARG A 235 -8.85 -23.56 13.84
C ARG A 235 -8.70 -25.01 13.42
N GLU A 236 -8.91 -25.26 12.12
CA GLU A 236 -8.81 -26.59 11.55
C GLU A 236 -7.72 -26.66 10.49
N LEU A 237 -6.97 -27.76 10.48
CA LEU A 237 -5.96 -28.05 9.48
C LEU A 237 -6.51 -29.08 8.48
N ILE A 238 -6.59 -28.69 7.20
CA ILE A 238 -6.93 -29.60 6.11
C ILE A 238 -5.65 -29.96 5.39
N ILE A 239 -5.11 -31.16 5.63
CA ILE A 239 -3.86 -31.65 5.07
C ILE A 239 -4.08 -32.88 4.19
N GLY A 240 -3.30 -33.06 3.16
CA GLY A 240 -3.34 -34.19 2.24
C GLY A 240 -2.53 -33.91 0.98
N ASP A 241 -2.35 -34.91 0.14
CA ASP A 241 -1.63 -34.82 -1.13
C ASP A 241 -2.31 -33.90 -2.15
N ARG A 242 -1.65 -33.67 -3.28
CA ARG A 242 -2.23 -32.89 -4.38
C ARG A 242 -3.48 -33.56 -4.90
N GLN A 243 -4.51 -32.77 -5.25
CA GLN A 243 -5.79 -33.22 -5.82
C GLN A 243 -6.66 -34.11 -4.93
N THR A 244 -6.45 -34.13 -3.61
CA THR A 244 -7.28 -34.90 -2.66
C THR A 244 -8.56 -34.19 -2.23
N GLY A 245 -8.89 -33.05 -2.81
CA GLY A 245 -10.15 -32.34 -2.52
C GLY A 245 -10.08 -31.31 -1.36
N LYS A 246 -8.89 -30.96 -0.88
CA LYS A 246 -8.74 -29.95 0.21
C LYS A 246 -9.48 -28.64 -0.07
N THR A 247 -9.29 -28.09 -1.26
CA THR A 247 -9.95 -26.85 -1.68
C THR A 247 -11.47 -27.04 -1.81
N SER A 248 -11.92 -28.20 -2.23
CA SER A 248 -13.38 -28.50 -2.32
C SER A 248 -14.04 -28.46 -0.96
N ILE A 249 -13.41 -29.02 0.08
CA ILE A 249 -13.90 -28.94 1.46
C ILE A 249 -14.04 -27.47 1.90
N ALA A 250 -13.04 -26.65 1.63
CA ALA A 250 -13.08 -25.23 1.99
C ALA A 250 -14.16 -24.46 1.21
N THR A 251 -14.29 -24.69 -0.11
CA THR A 251 -15.31 -24.04 -0.93
C THR A 251 -16.73 -24.50 -0.59
N ASP A 252 -16.93 -25.80 -0.30
CA ASP A 252 -18.23 -26.32 0.13
C ASP A 252 -18.65 -25.73 1.47
N ALA A 253 -17.70 -25.59 2.42
CA ALA A 253 -17.95 -24.93 3.68
C ALA A 253 -18.38 -23.46 3.50
N ILE A 254 -17.75 -22.71 2.57
CA ILE A 254 -18.15 -21.35 2.22
C ILE A 254 -19.56 -21.33 1.62
N LEU A 255 -19.83 -22.19 0.66
CA LEU A 255 -21.15 -22.28 0.00
C LEU A 255 -22.27 -22.56 1.01
N ASN A 256 -21.98 -23.35 2.04
CA ASN A 256 -22.95 -23.70 3.08
C ASN A 256 -23.20 -22.58 4.10
N GLN A 257 -22.47 -21.45 4.04
CA GLN A 257 -22.71 -20.28 4.90
C GLN A 257 -23.79 -19.33 4.37
N LYS A 258 -24.38 -19.62 3.22
CA LYS A 258 -25.48 -18.81 2.70
C LYS A 258 -26.60 -18.66 3.72
N ASP A 259 -27.07 -17.45 3.93
CA ASP A 259 -28.14 -17.07 4.86
C ASP A 259 -27.88 -17.39 6.35
N LYS A 260 -26.60 -17.56 6.74
CA LYS A 260 -26.20 -17.88 8.14
C LYS A 260 -25.50 -16.74 8.89
N ASP A 261 -25.54 -15.52 8.32
CA ASP A 261 -24.88 -14.35 8.89
C ASP A 261 -23.40 -14.60 9.20
N VAL A 262 -22.68 -15.17 8.19
CA VAL A 262 -21.25 -15.45 8.24
C VAL A 262 -20.56 -14.80 7.06
N LEU A 263 -19.61 -13.92 7.34
CA LEU A 263 -18.72 -13.39 6.34
C LEU A 263 -17.56 -14.36 6.11
N CYS A 264 -17.26 -14.62 4.84
CA CYS A 264 -16.20 -15.55 4.45
C CYS A 264 -15.03 -14.80 3.85
N ILE A 265 -13.81 -15.18 4.23
CA ILE A 265 -12.58 -14.65 3.62
C ILE A 265 -11.80 -15.85 3.09
N TYR A 266 -11.65 -15.91 1.76
CA TYR A 266 -10.82 -16.94 1.13
C TYR A 266 -9.44 -16.37 0.82
N VAL A 267 -8.41 -16.91 1.46
CA VAL A 267 -7.03 -16.45 1.30
C VAL A 267 -6.25 -17.44 0.45
N ALA A 268 -5.75 -16.99 -0.70
CA ALA A 268 -4.96 -17.79 -1.63
C ALA A 268 -3.51 -17.30 -1.65
N ILE A 269 -2.58 -18.08 -1.11
CA ILE A 269 -1.16 -17.74 -1.03
C ILE A 269 -0.36 -18.71 -1.88
N GLY A 270 0.50 -18.20 -2.78
CA GLY A 270 1.36 -19.01 -3.64
C GLY A 270 0.63 -19.89 -4.65
N GLN A 271 -0.65 -19.61 -4.91
CA GLN A 271 -1.45 -20.34 -5.89
C GLN A 271 -1.34 -19.74 -7.28
N LYS A 272 -1.59 -20.56 -8.33
CA LYS A 272 -1.69 -20.07 -9.70
C LYS A 272 -2.91 -19.16 -9.84
N ALA A 273 -2.77 -18.02 -10.51
CA ALA A 273 -3.87 -17.08 -10.78
C ALA A 273 -5.11 -17.76 -11.42
N SER A 274 -4.89 -18.72 -12.33
CA SER A 274 -5.98 -19.51 -12.95
C SER A 274 -6.77 -20.36 -11.94
N SER A 275 -6.13 -20.86 -10.88
CA SER A 275 -6.81 -21.62 -9.83
C SER A 275 -7.68 -20.70 -8.96
N ILE A 276 -7.17 -19.51 -8.64
CA ILE A 276 -7.91 -18.48 -7.90
C ILE A 276 -9.12 -18.01 -8.69
N ALA A 277 -8.93 -17.71 -9.99
CA ALA A 277 -10.02 -17.32 -10.89
C ALA A 277 -11.12 -18.38 -10.98
N ARG A 278 -10.74 -19.68 -10.99
CA ARG A 278 -11.72 -20.78 -10.97
C ARG A 278 -12.53 -20.80 -9.68
N VAL A 279 -11.88 -20.70 -8.52
CA VAL A 279 -12.59 -20.63 -7.23
C VAL A 279 -13.51 -19.42 -7.17
N ALA A 280 -13.05 -18.23 -7.58
CA ALA A 280 -13.87 -17.04 -7.66
C ALA A 280 -15.09 -17.23 -8.59
N GLY A 281 -14.89 -17.83 -9.74
CA GLY A 281 -15.96 -18.16 -10.70
C GLY A 281 -16.98 -19.15 -10.13
N ASP A 282 -16.53 -20.16 -9.41
CA ASP A 282 -17.40 -21.15 -8.78
C ASP A 282 -18.22 -20.54 -7.63
N LEU A 283 -17.61 -19.72 -6.79
CA LEU A 283 -18.30 -18.96 -5.73
C LEU A 283 -19.32 -17.97 -6.32
N GLN A 284 -18.99 -17.33 -7.44
CA GLN A 284 -19.87 -16.39 -8.12
C GLN A 284 -21.09 -17.09 -8.72
N LYS A 285 -20.92 -18.25 -9.36
CA LYS A 285 -22.01 -19.06 -9.94
C LYS A 285 -23.04 -19.46 -8.88
N HIS A 286 -22.60 -19.73 -7.66
CA HIS A 286 -23.47 -20.13 -6.56
C HIS A 286 -23.95 -18.95 -5.70
N GLY A 287 -23.62 -17.72 -6.07
CA GLY A 287 -24.04 -16.50 -5.36
C GLY A 287 -23.30 -16.26 -4.03
N ALA A 288 -22.23 -17.02 -3.74
CA ALA A 288 -21.49 -16.90 -2.48
C ALA A 288 -20.59 -15.67 -2.41
N MET A 289 -20.31 -15.00 -3.52
CA MET A 289 -19.50 -13.76 -3.51
C MET A 289 -20.16 -12.63 -2.72
N SER A 290 -21.48 -12.63 -2.55
CA SER A 290 -22.18 -11.58 -1.78
C SER A 290 -21.75 -11.49 -0.29
N TYR A 291 -21.22 -12.55 0.27
CA TYR A 291 -20.73 -12.62 1.63
C TYR A 291 -19.26 -13.10 1.72
N THR A 292 -18.56 -13.12 0.57
CA THR A 292 -17.18 -13.63 0.51
C THR A 292 -16.23 -12.58 -0.07
N THR A 293 -15.08 -12.40 0.55
CA THR A 293 -13.94 -11.65 0.01
C THR A 293 -12.80 -12.62 -0.30
N ILE A 294 -12.13 -12.43 -1.44
CA ILE A 294 -10.97 -13.23 -1.82
C ILE A 294 -9.72 -12.37 -1.72
N VAL A 295 -8.75 -12.78 -0.92
CA VAL A 295 -7.42 -12.16 -0.84
C VAL A 295 -6.43 -13.06 -1.57
N ALA A 296 -5.75 -12.54 -2.56
CA ALA A 296 -4.90 -13.33 -3.43
C ALA A 296 -3.46 -12.79 -3.49
N ALA A 297 -2.52 -13.64 -3.08
CA ALA A 297 -1.10 -13.52 -3.38
C ALA A 297 -0.71 -14.69 -4.29
N THR A 298 -0.50 -14.42 -5.56
CA THR A 298 -0.23 -15.46 -6.55
C THR A 298 1.19 -15.99 -6.45
N ALA A 299 1.47 -17.13 -7.08
CA ALA A 299 2.83 -17.69 -7.12
C ALA A 299 3.84 -16.82 -7.89
N SER A 300 3.37 -15.87 -8.69
CA SER A 300 4.19 -14.89 -9.42
C SER A 300 4.47 -13.62 -8.64
N ASP A 301 3.75 -13.40 -7.52
CA ASP A 301 3.98 -12.23 -6.68
C ASP A 301 5.25 -12.40 -5.84
N SER A 302 5.82 -11.29 -5.40
CA SER A 302 7.03 -11.29 -4.59
C SER A 302 6.86 -12.08 -3.29
N ALA A 303 7.94 -12.69 -2.81
CA ALA A 303 7.93 -13.41 -1.53
C ALA A 303 7.49 -12.52 -0.34
N PRO A 304 7.93 -11.25 -0.24
CA PRO A 304 7.43 -10.34 0.79
C PRO A 304 5.93 -10.13 0.77
N LEU A 305 5.32 -10.00 -0.41
CA LEU A 305 3.88 -9.82 -0.54
C LEU A 305 3.11 -11.07 -0.08
N GLN A 306 3.63 -12.28 -0.43
CA GLN A 306 3.07 -13.54 0.05
C GLN A 306 3.20 -13.68 1.58
N TYR A 307 4.32 -13.23 2.15
CA TYR A 307 4.57 -13.24 3.59
C TYR A 307 3.59 -12.31 4.34
N ILE A 308 3.40 -11.09 3.87
CA ILE A 308 2.43 -10.16 4.44
C ILE A 308 1.01 -10.74 4.36
N CYS A 309 0.64 -11.34 3.24
CA CYS A 309 -0.65 -12.01 3.10
C CYS A 309 -0.86 -13.07 4.18
N LEU A 310 0.20 -13.83 4.52
CA LEU A 310 0.15 -14.83 5.58
C LEU A 310 -0.02 -14.20 6.96
N LEU A 311 0.68 -13.08 7.22
CA LEU A 311 0.69 -12.47 8.56
C LEU A 311 -0.67 -11.96 9.02
N TYR A 312 -1.39 -11.23 8.19
CA TYR A 312 -2.65 -10.60 8.62
C TYR A 312 -3.92 -11.31 8.17
N THR A 313 -3.82 -12.23 7.23
CA THR A 313 -4.97 -13.03 6.77
C THR A 313 -5.02 -14.42 7.42
N SER A 314 -3.89 -14.91 7.90
CA SER A 314 -3.83 -16.17 8.65
C SER A 314 -3.56 -15.87 10.12
N PRO A 315 -4.48 -16.20 11.04
CA PRO A 315 -4.25 -15.98 12.46
C PRO A 315 -3.00 -16.73 12.91
N SER A 316 -2.09 -16.00 13.56
CA SER A 316 -0.87 -16.60 14.10
C SER A 316 -1.19 -17.53 15.27
N PRO A 317 -0.31 -18.46 15.66
CA PRO A 317 -0.49 -19.23 16.89
C PRO A 317 -0.63 -18.35 18.15
N ARG A 318 -0.13 -17.11 18.11
CA ARG A 318 -0.30 -16.13 19.20
C ARG A 318 -1.69 -15.51 19.20
N ASP A 319 -2.22 -15.17 18.02
CA ASP A 319 -3.60 -14.71 17.86
C ASP A 319 -4.58 -15.82 18.21
N TYR A 320 -4.18 -17.07 17.98
CA TYR A 320 -4.95 -18.25 18.29
C TYR A 320 -5.13 -18.49 19.80
N ALA A 321 -4.12 -18.16 20.58
CA ALA A 321 -4.29 -18.10 22.01
C ALA A 321 -5.36 -17.07 22.41
N ALA A 322 -5.76 -16.12 21.52
CA ALA A 322 -6.77 -15.09 21.72
C ALA A 322 -8.18 -15.46 21.24
N SER A 323 -8.36 -16.54 20.49
CA SER A 323 -9.66 -16.96 19.95
C SER A 323 -10.31 -18.14 20.69
N ARG A 324 -9.74 -18.57 21.80
CA ARG A 324 -10.31 -19.56 22.71
C ARG A 324 -10.86 -18.93 23.97
#